data_d2c3cc7f5dc8ab4b26e15b95b32670fd
#
_entry.id   d2c3cc7f5dc8ab4b26e15b95b32670fd
#
_cell.length_a   1.000
_cell.length_b   1.000
_cell.length_c   1.000
_cell.angle_alpha   90.00
_cell.angle_beta   90.00
_cell.angle_gamma   90.00
#
_symmetry.space_group_name_H-M   'P 1'
#
loop_
_entity.id
_entity.type
_entity.pdbx_description
1 polymer ?
#
loop_
_entity_poly.entity_id
_entity_poly.type
_entity_poly.pdbx_seq_one_letter_code
_entity_poly.pdbx_strand_id
1 'polypeptide(L)'
;MVDRRALEIEADRILDAVGKAGLTMRLVGSVAILQRCPTHAPLASSGRVYRDIDFAGRKNEARGIQELLNRLGYVEDREVFVVSEGARAIFGSASNGVHVDVFYEKLDFCHAIPLQDRLQIDARTLPLAELLLGKLQIVKINEKDLVDMIALLLEHKLGDGDVDTINAARIAKLCAEDWGLWRTTTMNLEKLERFAGSHPKLDEEQKTRLFSRANALRRRLDAEPKPLVWRLRARIGERMKWYNDVEEVRF
;
A
#
# COMPACT_ATOMS: atom_id res chain seq x y z
N MET A 1 14.40 -16.43 10.35
CA MET A 1 13.11 -15.72 10.49
C MET A 1 13.47 -14.34 10.98
N VAL A 2 13.26 -13.30 10.18
CA VAL A 2 13.65 -11.93 10.53
C VAL A 2 12.60 -11.39 11.51
N ASP A 3 13.06 -10.83 12.65
CA ASP A 3 12.19 -10.19 13.63
C ASP A 3 11.60 -8.89 13.03
N ARG A 4 10.36 -8.57 13.40
CA ARG A 4 9.68 -7.33 12.99
C ARG A 4 10.57 -6.09 13.23
N ARG A 5 11.14 -5.98 14.44
CA ARG A 5 11.97 -4.83 14.81
C ARG A 5 13.23 -4.72 13.96
N ALA A 6 13.80 -5.87 13.57
CA ALA A 6 14.97 -5.91 12.69
C ALA A 6 14.62 -5.36 11.29
N LEU A 7 13.42 -5.65 10.77
CA LEU A 7 12.96 -5.09 9.49
C LEU A 7 12.68 -3.58 9.56
N GLU A 8 12.09 -3.11 10.65
CA GLU A 8 11.88 -1.67 10.86
C GLU A 8 13.23 -0.93 10.92
N ILE A 9 14.22 -1.46 11.65
CA ILE A 9 15.59 -0.91 11.73
C ILE A 9 16.26 -0.94 10.34
N GLU A 10 16.09 -2.02 9.58
CA GLU A 10 16.68 -2.13 8.25
C GLU A 10 16.03 -1.17 7.25
N ALA A 11 14.72 -0.99 7.33
CA ALA A 11 14.01 0.00 6.54
C ALA A 11 14.52 1.43 6.83
N ASP A 12 14.72 1.75 8.11
CA ASP A 12 15.27 3.03 8.54
C ASP A 12 16.71 3.23 8.04
N ARG A 13 17.55 2.19 8.11
CA ARG A 13 18.92 2.22 7.58
C ARG A 13 18.95 2.52 6.08
N ILE A 14 18.04 1.90 5.31
CA ILE A 14 17.93 2.13 3.87
C ILE A 14 17.48 3.57 3.61
N LEU A 15 16.42 4.05 4.29
CA LEU A 15 15.90 5.41 4.11
C LEU A 15 16.93 6.49 4.46
N ASP A 16 17.71 6.28 5.52
CA ASP A 16 18.78 7.21 5.92
C ASP A 16 19.90 7.26 4.86
N ALA A 17 20.25 6.11 4.26
CA ALA A 17 21.22 6.06 3.18
C ALA A 17 20.70 6.74 1.91
N VAL A 18 19.43 6.55 1.59
CA VAL A 18 18.72 7.20 0.47
C VAL A 18 18.74 8.72 0.64
N GLY A 19 18.40 9.22 1.83
CA GLY A 19 18.41 10.64 2.13
C GLY A 19 19.81 11.25 2.00
N LYS A 20 20.86 10.57 2.54
CA LYS A 20 22.26 11.00 2.41
C LYS A 20 22.75 11.03 0.96
N ALA A 21 22.21 10.16 0.11
CA ALA A 21 22.54 10.11 -1.30
C ALA A 21 21.75 11.12 -2.17
N GLY A 22 20.83 11.88 -1.57
CA GLY A 22 19.94 12.81 -2.29
C GLY A 22 18.93 12.12 -3.20
N LEU A 23 18.63 10.83 -2.95
CA LEU A 23 17.66 10.03 -3.70
C LEU A 23 16.29 10.07 -3.03
N THR A 24 15.27 9.68 -3.79
CA THR A 24 13.89 9.67 -3.32
C THR A 24 13.35 8.23 -3.26
N MET A 25 13.18 7.70 -2.06
CA MET A 25 12.41 6.49 -1.80
C MET A 25 11.45 6.71 -0.63
N ARG A 26 10.32 6.04 -0.64
CA ARG A 26 9.31 6.09 0.43
C ARG A 26 8.86 4.68 0.75
N LEU A 27 8.78 4.36 2.02
CA LEU A 27 8.21 3.10 2.49
C LEU A 27 6.76 2.98 2.05
N VAL A 28 6.39 1.78 1.64
CA VAL A 28 5.02 1.37 1.33
C VAL A 28 4.76 -0.02 1.93
N GLY A 29 3.59 -0.55 1.78
CA GLY A 29 3.28 -1.90 2.24
C GLY A 29 3.22 -2.02 3.76
N SER A 30 3.47 -3.24 4.26
CA SER A 30 3.21 -3.59 5.65
C SER A 30 4.14 -2.90 6.63
N VAL A 31 5.43 -2.74 6.30
CA VAL A 31 6.40 -2.09 7.19
C VAL A 31 6.05 -0.60 7.36
N ALA A 32 5.63 0.07 6.29
CA ALA A 32 5.14 1.44 6.37
C ALA A 32 3.93 1.56 7.30
N ILE A 33 2.98 0.63 7.19
CA ILE A 33 1.78 0.61 8.04
C ILE A 33 2.14 0.40 9.51
N LEU A 34 3.09 -0.48 9.82
CA LEU A 34 3.57 -0.67 11.19
C LEU A 34 4.18 0.60 11.78
N GLN A 35 4.99 1.32 10.99
CA GLN A 35 5.59 2.58 11.43
C GLN A 35 4.55 3.70 11.62
N ARG A 36 3.53 3.74 10.76
CA ARG A 36 2.48 4.77 10.81
C ARG A 36 1.36 4.47 11.83
N CYS A 37 1.23 3.22 12.26
CA CYS A 37 0.18 2.79 13.19
C CYS A 37 0.75 2.20 14.49
N PRO A 38 1.56 2.93 15.27
CA PRO A 38 2.27 2.39 16.43
C PRO A 38 1.32 1.83 17.51
N THR A 39 0.14 2.44 17.71
CA THR A 39 -0.86 1.98 18.69
C THR A 39 -1.49 0.64 18.27
N HIS A 40 -1.74 0.44 16.96
CA HIS A 40 -2.41 -0.74 16.42
C HIS A 40 -1.45 -1.75 15.77
N ALA A 41 -0.13 -1.44 15.73
CA ALA A 41 0.90 -2.35 15.23
C ALA A 41 0.91 -3.74 15.89
N PRO A 42 0.62 -3.91 17.21
CA PRO A 42 0.53 -5.23 17.82
C PRO A 42 -0.60 -6.08 17.24
N LEU A 43 -1.72 -5.46 16.81
CA LEU A 43 -2.80 -6.16 16.12
C LEU A 43 -2.31 -6.64 14.75
N ALA A 44 -1.70 -5.77 13.95
CA ALA A 44 -1.23 -6.05 12.61
C ALA A 44 -0.09 -7.08 12.57
N SER A 45 0.77 -7.13 13.60
CA SER A 45 1.94 -8.02 13.66
C SER A 45 1.69 -9.38 14.28
N SER A 46 0.54 -9.61 14.90
CA SER A 46 0.26 -10.85 15.62
C SER A 46 0.28 -12.08 14.70
N GLY A 47 1.24 -12.99 14.93
CA GLY A 47 1.38 -14.24 14.16
C GLY A 47 1.91 -14.05 12.73
N ARG A 48 2.38 -12.86 12.35
CA ARG A 48 2.86 -12.56 11.00
C ARG A 48 4.38 -12.67 10.91
N VAL A 49 4.83 -13.30 9.84
CA VAL A 49 6.24 -13.31 9.43
C VAL A 49 6.41 -12.24 8.35
N TYR A 50 7.36 -11.36 8.54
CA TYR A 50 7.75 -10.34 7.56
C TYR A 50 9.06 -10.75 6.91
N ARG A 51 9.19 -10.56 5.61
CA ARG A 51 10.42 -10.85 4.84
C ARG A 51 10.80 -9.72 3.91
N ASP A 52 9.82 -8.92 3.51
CA ASP A 52 9.93 -7.95 2.44
C ASP A 52 9.79 -6.54 2.99
N ILE A 53 10.60 -5.63 2.46
CA ILE A 53 10.48 -4.19 2.69
C ILE A 53 10.15 -3.56 1.35
N ASP A 54 8.95 -2.98 1.26
CA ASP A 54 8.45 -2.38 0.04
C ASP A 54 8.73 -0.87 0.03
N PHE A 55 9.22 -0.36 -1.10
CA PHE A 55 9.45 1.05 -1.34
C PHE A 55 8.80 1.51 -2.64
N ALA A 56 8.50 2.80 -2.69
CA ALA A 56 8.23 3.54 -3.91
C ALA A 56 9.38 4.50 -4.20
N GLY A 57 9.83 4.57 -5.45
CA GLY A 57 10.94 5.41 -5.87
C GLY A 57 10.66 6.16 -7.17
N ARG A 58 11.52 7.12 -7.51
CA ARG A 58 11.45 7.81 -8.79
C ARG A 58 12.15 7.01 -9.88
N LYS A 59 11.51 6.81 -11.03
CA LYS A 59 12.08 6.04 -12.14
C LYS A 59 13.36 6.65 -12.71
N ASN A 60 13.45 7.97 -12.78
CA ASN A 60 14.65 8.66 -13.23
C ASN A 60 15.84 8.53 -12.25
N GLU A 61 15.61 8.09 -11.02
CA GLU A 61 16.62 7.81 -10.00
C GLU A 61 16.93 6.29 -9.88
N ALA A 62 16.29 5.42 -10.67
CA ALA A 62 16.37 3.96 -10.54
C ALA A 62 17.81 3.42 -10.53
N ARG A 63 18.68 3.96 -11.40
CA ARG A 63 20.10 3.58 -11.44
C ARG A 63 20.84 3.96 -10.15
N GLY A 64 20.61 5.16 -9.64
CA GLY A 64 21.21 5.61 -8.36
C GLY A 64 20.72 4.79 -7.17
N ILE A 65 19.44 4.42 -7.16
CA ILE A 65 18.83 3.53 -6.16
C ILE A 65 19.48 2.14 -6.23
N GLN A 66 19.63 1.56 -7.41
CA GLN A 66 20.31 0.28 -7.62
C GLN A 66 21.74 0.31 -7.09
N GLU A 67 22.52 1.31 -7.48
CA GLU A 67 23.92 1.47 -7.04
C GLU A 67 24.02 1.63 -5.52
N LEU A 68 23.06 2.35 -4.90
CA LEU A 68 23.00 2.50 -3.45
C LEU A 68 22.67 1.16 -2.76
N LEU A 69 21.63 0.46 -3.20
CA LEU A 69 21.22 -0.82 -2.61
C LEU A 69 22.33 -1.87 -2.75
N ASN A 70 23.05 -1.89 -3.89
CA ASN A 70 24.21 -2.75 -4.06
C ASN A 70 25.31 -2.46 -3.03
N ARG A 71 25.63 -1.17 -2.76
CA ARG A 71 26.56 -0.78 -1.70
C ARG A 71 26.11 -1.18 -0.30
N LEU A 72 24.80 -1.27 -0.09
CA LEU A 72 24.20 -1.72 1.17
C LEU A 72 24.16 -3.26 1.31
N GLY A 73 24.62 -4.01 0.30
CA GLY A 73 24.70 -5.47 0.31
C GLY A 73 23.48 -6.19 -0.29
N TYR A 74 22.65 -5.47 -1.05
CA TYR A 74 21.52 -6.04 -1.79
C TYR A 74 21.90 -6.30 -3.24
N VAL A 75 21.42 -7.41 -3.80
CA VAL A 75 21.66 -7.80 -5.20
C VAL A 75 20.33 -7.77 -5.95
N GLU A 76 20.30 -7.07 -7.07
CA GLU A 76 19.11 -6.94 -7.92
C GLU A 76 18.80 -8.24 -8.66
N ASP A 77 17.53 -8.63 -8.66
CA ASP A 77 16.97 -9.55 -9.63
C ASP A 77 16.65 -8.81 -10.93
N ARG A 78 17.59 -8.91 -11.89
CA ARG A 78 17.48 -8.20 -13.16
C ARG A 78 16.33 -8.68 -14.04
N GLU A 79 15.87 -9.91 -13.89
CA GLU A 79 14.79 -10.46 -14.68
C GLU A 79 13.49 -9.68 -14.39
N VAL A 80 13.19 -9.43 -13.12
CA VAL A 80 12.01 -8.65 -12.70
C VAL A 80 12.06 -7.23 -13.28
N PHE A 81 13.21 -6.58 -13.22
CA PHE A 81 13.35 -5.20 -13.76
C PHE A 81 13.10 -5.15 -15.27
N VAL A 82 13.62 -6.12 -16.02
CA VAL A 82 13.44 -6.19 -17.48
C VAL A 82 11.99 -6.52 -17.83
N VAL A 83 11.40 -7.55 -17.21
CA VAL A 83 10.02 -7.99 -17.48
C VAL A 83 9.01 -6.90 -17.12
N SER A 84 9.25 -6.12 -16.07
CA SER A 84 8.41 -4.99 -15.67
C SER A 84 8.67 -3.70 -16.45
N GLU A 85 9.52 -3.72 -17.48
CA GLU A 85 9.92 -2.53 -18.24
C GLU A 85 10.47 -1.39 -17.36
N GLY A 86 11.15 -1.77 -16.27
CA GLY A 86 11.68 -0.85 -15.28
C GLY A 86 10.64 -0.22 -14.36
N ALA A 87 9.44 -0.79 -14.26
CA ALA A 87 8.41 -0.32 -13.34
C ALA A 87 8.58 -0.88 -11.91
N ARG A 88 9.34 -1.98 -11.76
CA ARG A 88 9.60 -2.65 -10.48
C ARG A 88 11.02 -3.20 -10.46
N ALA A 89 11.69 -3.12 -9.31
CA ALA A 89 12.97 -3.76 -9.06
C ALA A 89 12.93 -4.53 -7.74
N ILE A 90 13.42 -5.75 -7.72
CA ILE A 90 13.51 -6.59 -6.54
C ILE A 90 14.98 -6.84 -6.22
N PHE A 91 15.31 -6.74 -4.94
CA PHE A 91 16.65 -6.95 -4.43
C PHE A 91 16.63 -7.95 -3.28
N GLY A 92 17.58 -8.86 -3.25
CA GLY A 92 17.78 -9.81 -2.17
C GLY A 92 19.08 -9.55 -1.42
N SER A 93 19.09 -9.78 -0.11
CA SER A 93 20.31 -9.76 0.68
C SER A 93 20.64 -11.17 1.19
N ALA A 94 21.82 -11.67 0.84
CA ALA A 94 22.30 -12.96 1.33
C ALA A 94 22.67 -12.94 2.82
N SER A 95 22.96 -11.75 3.38
CA SER A 95 23.45 -11.62 4.77
C SER A 95 22.33 -11.64 5.81
N ASN A 96 21.15 -11.08 5.49
CA ASN A 96 20.05 -10.96 6.44
C ASN A 96 18.74 -11.62 5.95
N GLY A 97 18.71 -12.13 4.71
CA GLY A 97 17.54 -12.77 4.12
C GLY A 97 16.35 -11.84 3.88
N VAL A 98 16.60 -10.52 3.87
CA VAL A 98 15.58 -9.50 3.60
C VAL A 98 15.50 -9.26 2.11
N HIS A 99 14.28 -9.16 1.58
CA HIS A 99 14.00 -8.70 0.23
C HIS A 99 13.58 -7.24 0.26
N VAL A 100 14.03 -6.47 -0.73
CA VAL A 100 13.63 -5.07 -0.95
C VAL A 100 12.95 -4.99 -2.30
N ASP A 101 11.72 -4.50 -2.31
CA ASP A 101 10.92 -4.31 -3.51
C ASP A 101 10.73 -2.81 -3.77
N VAL A 102 11.08 -2.33 -4.96
CA VAL A 102 10.99 -0.92 -5.31
C VAL A 102 10.04 -0.75 -6.50
N PHE A 103 8.94 -0.03 -6.26
CA PHE A 103 7.96 0.33 -7.29
C PHE A 103 8.26 1.73 -7.81
N TYR A 104 8.28 1.87 -9.14
CA TYR A 104 8.52 3.15 -9.80
C TYR A 104 7.24 3.68 -10.44
N GLU A 105 6.95 5.00 -10.24
CA GLU A 105 5.85 5.75 -10.84
C GLU A 105 4.43 5.32 -10.43
N LYS A 106 4.19 4.04 -10.17
CA LYS A 106 2.86 3.51 -9.77
C LYS A 106 3.01 2.25 -8.92
N LEU A 107 2.04 2.00 -8.07
CA LEU A 107 1.81 0.66 -7.52
C LEU A 107 0.94 -0.08 -8.53
N ASP A 108 1.53 -1.02 -9.25
CA ASP A 108 0.86 -1.75 -10.33
C ASP A 108 0.60 -3.20 -9.89
N PHE A 109 -0.53 -3.40 -9.25
CA PHE A 109 -1.02 -4.71 -8.82
C PHE A 109 -2.34 -5.04 -9.54
N CYS A 110 -3.41 -5.34 -8.78
CA CYS A 110 -4.74 -5.55 -9.40
C CYS A 110 -5.24 -4.28 -10.11
N HIS A 111 -4.81 -3.11 -9.66
CA HIS A 111 -5.09 -1.80 -10.24
C HIS A 111 -3.84 -0.93 -10.16
N ALA A 112 -3.68 -0.03 -11.12
CA ALA A 112 -2.57 0.92 -11.13
C ALA A 112 -2.89 2.14 -10.26
N ILE A 113 -2.06 2.42 -9.26
CA ILE A 113 -2.17 3.60 -8.40
C ILE A 113 -0.98 4.52 -8.70
N PRO A 114 -1.21 5.68 -9.35
CA PRO A 114 -0.13 6.59 -9.74
C PRO A 114 0.50 7.28 -8.52
N LEU A 115 1.83 7.41 -8.53
CA LEU A 115 2.62 7.95 -7.42
C LEU A 115 3.32 9.28 -7.76
N GLN A 116 3.14 9.84 -8.96
CA GLN A 116 3.93 10.96 -9.49
C GLN A 116 4.13 12.09 -8.49
N ASP A 117 3.04 12.66 -7.95
CA ASP A 117 3.10 13.78 -7.01
C ASP A 117 2.95 13.34 -5.54
N ARG A 118 3.25 12.09 -5.24
CA ARG A 118 3.02 11.52 -3.91
C ARG A 118 4.31 11.31 -3.11
N LEU A 119 5.45 11.17 -3.79
CA LEU A 119 6.73 10.89 -3.16
C LEU A 119 7.33 12.06 -2.38
N GLN A 120 6.88 13.30 -2.60
CA GLN A 120 7.36 14.50 -1.92
C GLN A 120 6.52 14.92 -0.71
N ILE A 121 5.38 14.27 -0.45
CA ILE A 121 4.44 14.68 0.60
C ILE A 121 4.96 14.31 1.98
N ASP A 122 5.54 13.13 2.12
CA ASP A 122 6.15 12.66 3.37
C ASP A 122 7.60 12.25 3.11
N ALA A 123 8.46 12.39 4.11
CA ALA A 123 9.88 12.10 3.94
C ALA A 123 10.22 10.60 4.07
N ARG A 124 9.38 9.80 4.71
CA ARG A 124 9.67 8.40 5.05
C ARG A 124 8.74 7.40 4.39
N THR A 125 7.45 7.66 4.36
CA THR A 125 6.43 6.74 3.83
C THR A 125 5.68 7.36 2.67
N LEU A 126 4.96 6.55 1.89
CA LEU A 126 3.87 7.11 1.10
C LEU A 126 2.80 7.70 2.03
N PRO A 127 2.00 8.68 1.55
CA PRO A 127 0.86 9.20 2.32
C PRO A 127 -0.12 8.08 2.68
N LEU A 128 -0.87 8.29 3.76
CA LEU A 128 -1.81 7.30 4.30
C LEU A 128 -2.87 6.82 3.32
N ALA A 129 -3.27 7.68 2.39
CA ALA A 129 -4.21 7.32 1.32
C ALA A 129 -3.63 6.24 0.39
N GLU A 130 -2.36 6.37 -0.01
CA GLU A 130 -1.68 5.39 -0.85
C GLU A 130 -1.40 4.08 -0.09
N LEU A 131 -1.08 4.14 1.21
CA LEU A 131 -0.94 2.94 2.04
C LEU A 131 -2.26 2.17 2.13
N LEU A 132 -3.38 2.87 2.33
CA LEU A 132 -4.70 2.25 2.36
C LEU A 132 -5.13 1.74 0.96
N LEU A 133 -4.90 2.52 -0.10
CA LEU A 133 -5.17 2.11 -1.48
C LEU A 133 -4.38 0.87 -1.89
N GLY A 134 -3.14 0.74 -1.44
CA GLY A 134 -2.32 -0.45 -1.66
C GLY A 134 -2.99 -1.73 -1.16
N LYS A 135 -3.82 -1.65 -0.12
CA LYS A 135 -4.62 -2.77 0.41
C LYS A 135 -6.00 -2.85 -0.23
N LEU A 136 -6.69 -1.72 -0.40
CA LEU A 136 -8.03 -1.66 -0.97
C LEU A 136 -8.11 -2.18 -2.41
N GLN A 137 -7.02 -2.12 -3.17
CA GLN A 137 -6.97 -2.58 -4.56
C GLN A 137 -6.88 -4.11 -4.73
N ILE A 138 -6.58 -4.88 -3.67
CA ILE A 138 -6.30 -6.33 -3.76
C ILE A 138 -7.60 -7.11 -3.96
N VAL A 139 -7.80 -7.73 -5.11
CA VAL A 139 -9.04 -8.48 -5.40
C VAL A 139 -9.15 -9.75 -4.55
N LYS A 140 -8.04 -10.49 -4.42
CA LYS A 140 -7.94 -11.68 -3.55
C LYS A 140 -7.35 -11.31 -2.19
N ILE A 141 -7.98 -10.33 -1.52
CA ILE A 141 -7.50 -9.83 -0.23
C ILE A 141 -7.52 -10.93 0.83
N ASN A 142 -6.46 -11.02 1.64
CA ASN A 142 -6.30 -11.96 2.74
C ASN A 142 -6.46 -11.28 4.11
N GLU A 143 -6.46 -12.08 5.18
CA GLU A 143 -6.65 -11.57 6.56
C GLU A 143 -5.56 -10.58 6.98
N LYS A 144 -4.31 -10.79 6.55
CA LYS A 144 -3.19 -9.89 6.89
C LYS A 144 -3.44 -8.48 6.32
N ASP A 145 -3.94 -8.41 5.08
CA ASP A 145 -4.26 -7.12 4.45
C ASP A 145 -5.46 -6.45 5.11
N LEU A 146 -6.47 -7.23 5.54
CA LEU A 146 -7.61 -6.69 6.29
C LEU A 146 -7.17 -6.13 7.65
N VAL A 147 -6.26 -6.79 8.34
CA VAL A 147 -5.71 -6.29 9.62
C VAL A 147 -4.86 -5.03 9.40
N ASP A 148 -4.09 -4.95 8.32
CA ASP A 148 -3.37 -3.73 7.94
C ASP A 148 -4.34 -2.54 7.70
N MET A 149 -5.46 -2.78 7.02
CA MET A 149 -6.52 -1.78 6.83
C MET A 149 -7.19 -1.37 8.15
N ILE A 150 -7.44 -2.32 9.05
CA ILE A 150 -7.98 -2.06 10.39
C ILE A 150 -7.03 -1.13 11.15
N ALA A 151 -5.73 -1.43 11.16
CA ALA A 151 -4.74 -0.61 11.83
C ALA A 151 -4.74 0.83 11.31
N LEU A 152 -4.70 1.02 9.98
CA LEU A 152 -4.77 2.35 9.35
C LEU A 152 -6.05 3.11 9.72
N LEU A 153 -7.20 2.44 9.63
CA LEU A 153 -8.50 3.06 9.88
C LEU A 153 -8.79 3.27 11.38
N LEU A 154 -8.12 2.59 12.29
CA LEU A 154 -8.21 2.86 13.73
C LEU A 154 -7.24 3.95 14.18
N GLU A 155 -6.04 4.00 13.62
CA GLU A 155 -5.03 5.00 13.99
C GLU A 155 -5.37 6.39 13.44
N HIS A 156 -5.74 6.49 12.15
CA HIS A 156 -5.85 7.76 11.43
C HIS A 156 -7.28 8.13 11.08
N LYS A 157 -7.57 9.44 11.09
CA LYS A 157 -8.85 10.00 10.66
C LYS A 157 -8.92 10.05 9.13
N LEU A 158 -10.14 10.04 8.59
CA LEU A 158 -10.38 10.46 7.22
C LEU A 158 -10.39 11.99 7.14
N GLY A 159 -9.85 12.53 6.04
CA GLY A 159 -9.84 13.96 5.75
C GLY A 159 -9.65 14.23 4.26
N ASP A 160 -9.53 15.49 3.89
CA ASP A 160 -9.30 15.91 2.50
C ASP A 160 -7.83 16.35 2.24
N GLY A 161 -6.96 16.20 3.24
CA GLY A 161 -5.52 16.47 3.17
C GLY A 161 -4.68 15.25 3.52
N ASP A 162 -3.35 15.40 3.36
CA ASP A 162 -2.39 14.30 3.53
C ASP A 162 -1.66 14.32 4.88
N VAL A 163 -1.80 15.38 5.69
CA VAL A 163 -1.09 15.52 6.97
C VAL A 163 -1.84 14.73 8.05
N ASP A 164 -1.25 13.64 8.51
CA ASP A 164 -1.76 12.73 9.54
C ASP A 164 -3.22 12.28 9.33
N THR A 165 -3.70 12.36 8.10
CA THR A 165 -5.05 11.94 7.71
C THR A 165 -5.02 11.05 6.47
N ILE A 166 -5.96 10.12 6.40
CA ILE A 166 -6.23 9.36 5.19
C ILE A 166 -7.02 10.27 4.26
N ASN A 167 -6.39 10.73 3.18
CA ASN A 167 -7.00 11.62 2.20
C ASN A 167 -8.12 10.90 1.41
N ALA A 168 -9.35 11.02 1.88
CA ALA A 168 -10.52 10.39 1.28
C ALA A 168 -10.86 10.99 -0.10
N ALA A 169 -10.56 12.28 -0.32
CA ALA A 169 -10.76 12.92 -1.62
C ALA A 169 -9.84 12.31 -2.68
N ARG A 170 -8.58 12.03 -2.35
CA ARG A 170 -7.64 11.34 -3.24
C ARG A 170 -8.13 9.95 -3.62
N ILE A 171 -8.59 9.16 -2.64
CA ILE A 171 -9.14 7.81 -2.88
C ILE A 171 -10.39 7.89 -3.77
N ALA A 172 -11.31 8.81 -3.45
CA ALA A 172 -12.53 8.99 -4.20
C ALA A 172 -12.28 9.40 -5.66
N LYS A 173 -11.32 10.32 -5.88
CA LYS A 173 -10.94 10.74 -7.22
C LYS A 173 -10.44 9.58 -8.07
N LEU A 174 -9.50 8.77 -7.56
CA LEU A 174 -8.98 7.61 -8.28
C LEU A 174 -10.09 6.58 -8.58
N CYS A 175 -10.97 6.32 -7.64
CA CYS A 175 -12.12 5.44 -7.83
C CYS A 175 -13.15 6.01 -8.82
N ALA A 176 -13.24 7.32 -8.97
CA ALA A 176 -14.09 7.94 -9.99
C ALA A 176 -13.46 7.92 -11.39
N GLU A 177 -12.16 7.81 -11.50
CA GLU A 177 -11.44 7.65 -12.76
C GLU A 177 -11.44 6.19 -13.24
N ASP A 178 -11.42 5.22 -12.29
CA ASP A 178 -11.41 3.77 -12.57
C ASP A 178 -12.56 3.05 -11.86
N TRP A 179 -13.53 2.56 -12.65
CA TRP A 179 -14.64 1.74 -12.13
C TRP A 179 -14.16 0.45 -11.47
N GLY A 180 -13.11 -0.18 -12.01
CA GLY A 180 -12.57 -1.42 -11.48
C GLY A 180 -11.98 -1.22 -10.08
N LEU A 181 -11.20 -0.16 -9.90
CA LEU A 181 -10.67 0.22 -8.59
C LEU A 181 -11.79 0.53 -7.60
N TRP A 182 -12.81 1.30 -8.02
CA TRP A 182 -14.00 1.57 -7.19
C TRP A 182 -14.69 0.28 -6.76
N ARG A 183 -14.90 -0.66 -7.70
CA ARG A 183 -15.55 -1.93 -7.40
C ARG A 183 -14.77 -2.77 -6.39
N THR A 184 -13.48 -2.90 -6.60
CA THR A 184 -12.59 -3.63 -5.68
C THR A 184 -12.54 -2.96 -4.30
N THR A 185 -12.41 -1.64 -4.26
CA THR A 185 -12.43 -0.85 -3.02
C THR A 185 -13.70 -1.07 -2.22
N THR A 186 -14.87 -0.98 -2.86
CA THR A 186 -16.17 -1.18 -2.18
C THR A 186 -16.34 -2.61 -1.67
N MET A 187 -15.95 -3.61 -2.46
CA MET A 187 -15.92 -5.02 -2.02
C MET A 187 -15.03 -5.23 -0.80
N ASN A 188 -13.85 -4.61 -0.78
CA ASN A 188 -12.92 -4.80 0.32
C ASN A 188 -13.34 -4.06 1.60
N LEU A 189 -14.02 -2.92 1.48
CA LEU A 189 -14.65 -2.28 2.64
C LEU A 189 -15.76 -3.16 3.24
N GLU A 190 -16.56 -3.86 2.42
CA GLU A 190 -17.56 -4.83 2.91
C GLU A 190 -16.91 -6.05 3.58
N LYS A 191 -15.83 -6.58 3.00
CA LYS A 191 -15.06 -7.69 3.60
C LYS A 191 -14.44 -7.26 4.92
N LEU A 192 -13.88 -6.04 5.00
CA LEU A 192 -13.31 -5.47 6.20
C LEU A 192 -14.33 -5.41 7.34
N GLU A 193 -15.54 -4.89 7.08
CA GLU A 193 -16.62 -4.79 8.09
C GLU A 193 -17.03 -6.16 8.61
N ARG A 194 -17.19 -7.14 7.72
CA ARG A 194 -17.52 -8.53 8.12
C ARG A 194 -16.41 -9.15 8.97
N PHE A 195 -15.16 -9.01 8.55
CA PHE A 195 -14.00 -9.54 9.27
C PHE A 195 -13.86 -8.88 10.65
N ALA A 196 -13.94 -7.55 10.72
CA ALA A 196 -13.81 -6.80 11.96
C ALA A 196 -14.96 -7.08 12.94
N GLY A 197 -16.19 -7.30 12.43
CA GLY A 197 -17.34 -7.62 13.25
C GLY A 197 -17.17 -8.87 14.11
N SER A 198 -16.47 -9.88 13.59
CA SER A 198 -16.18 -11.14 14.30
C SER A 198 -14.78 -11.20 14.91
N HIS A 199 -13.95 -10.15 14.75
CA HIS A 199 -12.55 -10.20 15.16
C HIS A 199 -12.40 -10.12 16.70
N PRO A 200 -11.81 -11.16 17.35
CA PRO A 200 -11.86 -11.30 18.82
C PRO A 200 -11.01 -10.25 19.58
N LYS A 201 -10.07 -9.60 18.91
CA LYS A 201 -9.17 -8.61 19.51
C LYS A 201 -9.68 -7.17 19.37
N LEU A 202 -10.85 -6.96 18.77
CA LEU A 202 -11.45 -5.64 18.63
C LEU A 202 -12.58 -5.48 19.65
N ASP A 203 -12.53 -4.43 20.43
CA ASP A 203 -13.63 -4.02 21.29
C ASP A 203 -14.74 -3.30 20.51
N GLU A 204 -15.88 -3.06 21.13
CA GLU A 204 -17.05 -2.48 20.47
C GLU A 204 -16.84 -1.00 20.08
N GLU A 205 -16.00 -0.26 20.81
CA GLU A 205 -15.64 1.11 20.46
C GLU A 205 -14.80 1.13 19.18
N GLN A 206 -13.79 0.26 19.07
CA GLN A 206 -12.95 0.10 17.89
C GLN A 206 -13.77 -0.33 16.68
N LYS A 207 -14.69 -1.29 16.83
CA LYS A 207 -15.60 -1.71 15.74
C LYS A 207 -16.49 -0.55 15.28
N THR A 208 -17.10 0.17 16.22
CA THR A 208 -17.95 1.33 15.91
C THR A 208 -17.16 2.40 15.15
N ARG A 209 -15.94 2.71 15.61
CA ARG A 209 -15.05 3.68 14.97
C ARG A 209 -14.67 3.24 13.55
N LEU A 210 -14.31 1.97 13.39
CA LEU A 210 -13.93 1.39 12.11
C LEU A 210 -15.09 1.45 11.10
N PHE A 211 -16.28 1.00 11.51
CA PHE A 211 -17.48 1.01 10.66
C PHE A 211 -17.91 2.44 10.30
N SER A 212 -17.81 3.37 11.24
CA SER A 212 -18.07 4.78 10.95
C SER A 212 -17.13 5.33 9.87
N ARG A 213 -15.83 5.03 9.96
CA ARG A 213 -14.82 5.46 8.97
C ARG A 213 -14.99 4.75 7.63
N ALA A 214 -15.22 3.44 7.61
CA ALA A 214 -15.50 2.69 6.37
C ALA A 214 -16.73 3.25 5.65
N ASN A 215 -17.81 3.52 6.38
CA ASN A 215 -19.03 4.13 5.84
C ASN A 215 -18.82 5.57 5.37
N ALA A 216 -18.00 6.36 6.07
CA ALA A 216 -17.67 7.71 5.65
C ALA A 216 -16.86 7.70 4.34
N LEU A 217 -15.89 6.79 4.21
CA LEU A 217 -15.15 6.61 2.96
C LEU A 217 -16.09 6.18 1.83
N ARG A 218 -16.97 5.22 2.06
CA ARG A 218 -17.95 4.75 1.06
C ARG A 218 -18.83 5.90 0.56
N ARG A 219 -19.39 6.70 1.50
CA ARG A 219 -20.18 7.91 1.12
C ARG A 219 -19.34 8.90 0.29
N ARG A 220 -18.06 9.08 0.63
CA ARG A 220 -17.18 9.97 -0.13
C ARG A 220 -16.92 9.44 -1.54
N LEU A 221 -16.72 8.11 -1.68
CA LEU A 221 -16.61 7.46 -3.00
C LEU A 221 -17.87 7.69 -3.84
N ASP A 222 -19.05 7.54 -3.25
CA ASP A 222 -20.33 7.66 -3.96
C ASP A 222 -20.62 9.10 -4.38
N ALA A 223 -20.27 10.07 -3.53
CA ALA A 223 -20.47 11.50 -3.79
C ALA A 223 -19.55 12.08 -4.87
N GLU A 224 -18.40 11.42 -5.16
CA GLU A 224 -17.47 11.92 -6.19
C GLU A 224 -18.11 11.82 -7.58
N PRO A 225 -18.11 12.89 -8.40
CA PRO A 225 -18.68 12.87 -9.74
C PRO A 225 -18.02 11.81 -10.64
N LYS A 226 -18.84 11.03 -11.35
CA LYS A 226 -18.36 9.96 -12.24
C LYS A 226 -18.45 10.39 -13.70
N PRO A 227 -17.36 10.34 -14.49
CA PRO A 227 -17.37 10.63 -15.92
C PRO A 227 -18.22 9.63 -16.70
N LEU A 228 -18.62 9.99 -17.92
CA LEU A 228 -19.49 9.17 -18.75
C LEU A 228 -18.90 7.76 -19.01
N VAL A 229 -17.60 7.68 -19.27
CA VAL A 229 -16.88 6.42 -19.51
C VAL A 229 -17.01 5.48 -18.30
N TRP A 230 -16.84 5.99 -17.09
CA TRP A 230 -17.03 5.23 -15.87
C TRP A 230 -18.48 4.70 -15.76
N ARG A 231 -19.47 5.55 -16.03
CA ARG A 231 -20.89 5.16 -15.97
C ARG A 231 -21.25 4.09 -17.01
N LEU A 232 -20.66 4.16 -18.20
CA LEU A 232 -20.83 3.13 -19.24
C LEU A 232 -20.17 1.82 -18.80
N ARG A 233 -18.95 1.88 -18.24
CA ARG A 233 -18.26 0.71 -17.68
C ARG A 233 -19.07 0.05 -16.55
N ALA A 234 -19.70 0.84 -15.70
CA ALA A 234 -20.55 0.37 -14.59
C ALA A 234 -21.78 -0.43 -15.08
N ARG A 235 -22.33 -0.11 -16.27
CA ARG A 235 -23.44 -0.87 -16.86
C ARG A 235 -23.02 -2.29 -17.28
N ILE A 236 -21.76 -2.47 -17.69
CA ILE A 236 -21.21 -3.79 -18.01
C ILE A 236 -20.99 -4.57 -16.70
N GLY A 237 -20.55 -3.88 -15.66
CA GLY A 237 -20.32 -4.45 -14.34
C GLY A 237 -19.25 -5.55 -14.37
N GLU A 238 -19.46 -6.59 -13.57
CA GLU A 238 -18.54 -7.71 -13.41
C GLU A 238 -18.57 -8.72 -14.57
N ARG A 239 -19.45 -8.52 -15.57
CA ARG A 239 -19.51 -9.37 -16.77
C ARG A 239 -18.22 -9.34 -17.58
N MET A 240 -17.44 -8.28 -17.44
CA MET A 240 -16.12 -8.14 -18.04
C MET A 240 -15.09 -7.96 -16.92
N LYS A 241 -13.99 -8.69 -16.99
CA LYS A 241 -12.88 -8.60 -16.03
C LYS A 241 -12.46 -7.13 -15.81
N TRP A 242 -12.23 -6.74 -14.57
CA TRP A 242 -11.99 -5.35 -14.17
C TRP A 242 -10.68 -5.13 -13.42
N TYR A 243 -9.84 -6.15 -13.31
CA TYR A 243 -8.58 -6.11 -12.59
C TYR A 243 -7.51 -6.93 -13.33
N ASN A 244 -6.26 -6.65 -13.03
CA ASN A 244 -5.13 -7.46 -13.47
C ASN A 244 -4.91 -8.65 -12.52
N ASP A 245 -4.56 -9.82 -13.07
CA ASP A 245 -4.06 -10.90 -12.23
C ASP A 245 -2.68 -10.52 -11.74
N VAL A 246 -2.47 -10.70 -10.44
CA VAL A 246 -1.18 -10.53 -9.80
C VAL A 246 -0.65 -11.91 -9.44
N GLU A 247 0.45 -12.30 -10.06
CA GLU A 247 1.19 -13.47 -9.64
C GLU A 247 2.03 -13.11 -8.41
N GLU A 248 1.88 -13.88 -7.32
CA GLU A 248 2.78 -13.79 -6.19
C GLU A 248 4.17 -14.24 -6.65
N VAL A 249 5.14 -13.33 -6.63
CA VAL A 249 6.54 -13.71 -6.82
C VAL A 249 6.94 -14.53 -5.59
N ARG A 250 7.10 -15.84 -5.78
CA ARG A 250 7.57 -16.74 -4.72
C ARG A 250 9.08 -16.77 -4.76
N PHE A 251 9.70 -16.34 -3.68
CA PHE A 251 11.13 -16.44 -3.41
C PHE A 251 11.49 -17.71 -2.66
#